data_ab99d0c1655c330692c47ecbafbb67a1
#
_entry.id   ab99d0c1655c330692c47ecbafbb67a1
#
_cell.length_a   1.000
_cell.length_b   1.000
_cell.length_c   1.000
_cell.angle_alpha   90.00
_cell.angle_beta   90.00
_cell.angle_gamma   90.00
#
_symmetry.space_group_name_H-M   'P 1'
#
loop_
_entity.id
_entity.type
_entity.pdbx_description
1 polymer ?
#
loop_
_entity_poly.entity_id
_entity_poly.type
_entity_poly.pdbx_seq_one_letter_code
_entity_poly.pdbx_strand_id
1 'polypeptide(L)'
;CYDQIAEGQLPACIEACTEDVQTIGPRDEIIQKARVLAKETNGYIYGEKENGGTNTIYVSPVPFEELNKTIEKGKGKPHLKPVKDTMAQANHLAAAMFIAPVAGIAAAVGKFVKLTKSSQ
;
A
#
# COMPACT_ATOMS: atom_id res chain seq x y z
N CYS A 1 -3.32 -20.09 -11.52
CA CYS A 1 -4.46 -19.14 -11.32
C CYS A 1 -4.49 -17.99 -12.34
N TYR A 2 -3.33 -17.59 -12.93
CA TYR A 2 -3.32 -16.49 -13.91
C TYR A 2 -4.23 -16.81 -15.12
N ASP A 3 -4.06 -17.97 -15.70
CA ASP A 3 -4.83 -18.41 -16.87
C ASP A 3 -6.33 -18.54 -16.55
N GLN A 4 -6.66 -19.12 -15.39
CA GLN A 4 -8.04 -19.24 -14.91
C GLN A 4 -8.72 -17.86 -14.75
N ILE A 5 -8.02 -16.90 -14.16
CA ILE A 5 -8.53 -15.53 -13.98
C ILE A 5 -8.68 -14.82 -15.34
N ALA A 6 -7.75 -15.03 -16.26
CA ALA A 6 -7.81 -14.47 -17.62
C ALA A 6 -9.01 -15.02 -18.42
N GLU A 7 -9.44 -16.25 -18.13
CA GLU A 7 -10.62 -16.88 -18.70
C GLU A 7 -11.93 -16.56 -17.93
N GLY A 8 -11.86 -15.69 -16.92
CA GLY A 8 -13.00 -15.29 -16.10
C GLY A 8 -13.41 -16.32 -15.04
N GLN A 9 -12.56 -17.32 -14.77
CA GLN A 9 -12.78 -18.31 -13.73
C GLN A 9 -12.27 -17.83 -12.37
N LEU A 10 -12.76 -18.44 -11.29
CA LEU A 10 -12.26 -18.15 -9.95
C LEU A 10 -10.88 -18.80 -9.73
N PRO A 11 -9.99 -18.18 -8.95
CA PRO A 11 -8.75 -18.81 -8.49
C PRO A 11 -9.07 -20.09 -7.70
N ALA A 12 -8.26 -21.13 -7.88
CA ALA A 12 -8.46 -22.42 -7.25
C ALA A 12 -8.57 -22.37 -5.71
N CYS A 13 -7.88 -21.43 -5.06
CA CYS A 13 -7.98 -21.25 -3.61
C CYS A 13 -9.35 -20.72 -3.15
N ILE A 14 -10.02 -19.93 -3.98
CA ILE A 14 -11.37 -19.42 -3.70
C ILE A 14 -12.40 -20.50 -4.01
N GLU A 15 -12.27 -21.18 -5.16
CA GLU A 15 -13.15 -22.26 -5.57
C GLU A 15 -13.14 -23.44 -4.58
N ALA A 16 -11.97 -23.76 -4.01
CA ALA A 16 -11.83 -24.82 -3.02
C ALA A 16 -12.22 -24.41 -1.59
N CYS A 17 -12.60 -23.15 -1.35
CA CYS A 17 -12.93 -22.67 -0.01
C CYS A 17 -14.33 -23.13 0.40
N THR A 18 -14.41 -24.13 1.26
CA THR A 18 -15.68 -24.70 1.75
C THR A 18 -16.52 -23.74 2.60
N GLU A 19 -15.87 -22.77 3.23
CA GLU A 19 -16.52 -21.79 4.13
C GLU A 19 -16.87 -20.47 3.42
N ASP A 20 -16.56 -20.36 2.14
CA ASP A 20 -16.84 -19.18 1.28
C ASP A 20 -16.34 -17.85 1.88
N VAL A 21 -15.26 -17.92 2.65
CA VAL A 21 -14.68 -16.74 3.35
C VAL A 21 -13.76 -15.90 2.48
N GLN A 22 -13.47 -16.35 1.26
CA GLN A 22 -12.57 -15.68 0.34
C GLN A 22 -13.34 -15.08 -0.84
N THR A 23 -13.02 -13.86 -1.20
CA THR A 23 -13.63 -13.16 -2.35
C THR A 23 -12.55 -12.43 -3.12
N ILE A 24 -12.65 -12.41 -4.45
CA ILE A 24 -11.79 -11.63 -5.35
C ILE A 24 -12.64 -10.64 -6.15
N GLY A 25 -12.08 -9.49 -6.47
CA GLY A 25 -12.74 -8.49 -7.31
C GLY A 25 -11.96 -7.19 -7.36
N PRO A 26 -12.46 -6.17 -8.03
CA PRO A 26 -11.91 -4.82 -8.00
C PRO A 26 -11.78 -4.33 -6.57
N ARG A 27 -10.65 -3.66 -6.26
CA ARG A 27 -10.32 -3.27 -4.88
C ARG A 27 -11.42 -2.44 -4.21
N ASP A 28 -12.00 -1.51 -4.94
CA ASP A 28 -13.04 -0.62 -4.39
C ASP A 28 -14.31 -1.39 -4.02
N GLU A 29 -14.71 -2.36 -4.83
CA GLU A 29 -15.85 -3.24 -4.55
C GLU A 29 -15.57 -4.12 -3.33
N ILE A 30 -14.37 -4.69 -3.23
CA ILE A 30 -13.97 -5.50 -2.08
C ILE A 30 -13.95 -4.67 -0.79
N ILE A 31 -13.47 -3.42 -0.83
CA ILE A 31 -13.52 -2.53 0.34
C ILE A 31 -14.96 -2.24 0.75
N GLN A 32 -15.86 -1.97 -0.20
CA GLN A 32 -17.28 -1.77 0.11
C GLN A 32 -17.90 -3.01 0.75
N LYS A 33 -17.66 -4.18 0.18
CA LYS A 33 -18.11 -5.47 0.73
C LYS A 33 -17.58 -5.69 2.15
N ALA A 34 -16.29 -5.41 2.37
CA ALA A 34 -15.66 -5.54 3.69
C ALA A 34 -16.29 -4.60 4.73
N ARG A 35 -16.61 -3.36 4.34
CA ARG A 35 -17.28 -2.39 5.24
C ARG A 35 -18.70 -2.81 5.60
N VAL A 36 -19.45 -3.38 4.65
CA VAL A 36 -20.79 -3.91 4.91
C VAL A 36 -20.69 -5.08 5.90
N LEU A 37 -19.83 -6.06 5.60
CA LEU A 37 -19.62 -7.23 6.44
C LEU A 37 -19.14 -6.86 7.86
N ALA A 38 -18.19 -5.93 7.97
CA ALA A 38 -17.73 -5.46 9.28
C ALA A 38 -18.83 -4.79 10.08
N LYS A 39 -19.74 -4.04 9.43
CA LYS A 39 -20.90 -3.43 10.08
C LYS A 39 -21.91 -4.47 10.56
N GLU A 40 -22.19 -5.48 9.75
CA GLU A 40 -23.12 -6.56 10.06
C GLU A 40 -22.62 -7.45 11.21
N THR A 41 -21.32 -7.74 11.22
CA THR A 41 -20.68 -8.59 12.24
C THR A 41 -20.18 -7.80 13.45
N ASN A 42 -20.34 -6.49 13.48
CA ASN A 42 -19.72 -5.60 14.47
C ASN A 42 -18.20 -5.78 14.55
N GLY A 43 -17.59 -6.04 13.41
CA GLY A 43 -16.20 -6.47 13.25
C GLY A 43 -15.25 -5.35 12.87
N TYR A 44 -14.02 -5.75 12.62
CA TYR A 44 -12.87 -4.89 12.32
C TYR A 44 -12.34 -5.18 10.94
N ILE A 45 -11.81 -4.15 10.27
CA ILE A 45 -11.18 -4.27 8.93
C ILE A 45 -9.68 -4.04 9.08
N TYR A 46 -8.88 -4.88 8.41
CA TYR A 46 -7.44 -4.70 8.27
C TYR A 46 -7.03 -4.76 6.80
N GLY A 47 -6.09 -3.90 6.41
CA GLY A 47 -5.58 -3.79 5.05
C GLY A 47 -6.19 -2.65 4.23
N GLU A 48 -7.22 -1.97 4.73
CA GLU A 48 -7.78 -0.80 4.06
C GLU A 48 -6.83 0.41 4.11
N LYS A 49 -6.25 0.69 5.27
CA LYS A 49 -5.40 1.86 5.55
C LYS A 49 -3.97 1.47 5.97
N GLU A 50 -3.81 0.30 6.54
CA GLU A 50 -2.53 -0.21 7.00
C GLU A 50 -1.54 -0.30 5.84
N ASN A 51 -0.31 0.15 6.08
CA ASN A 51 0.77 0.21 5.07
C ASN A 51 0.39 0.99 3.79
N GLY A 52 -0.48 2.00 3.90
CA GLY A 52 -0.98 2.75 2.74
C GLY A 52 -2.06 2.04 1.95
N GLY A 53 -2.64 0.98 2.50
CA GLY A 53 -3.61 0.09 1.86
C GLY A 53 -2.96 -1.12 1.21
N THR A 54 -3.52 -2.29 1.44
CA THR A 54 -3.06 -3.56 0.87
C THR A 54 -4.05 -4.09 -0.17
N ASN A 55 -3.61 -5.04 -1.00
CA ASN A 55 -4.49 -5.74 -1.95
C ASN A 55 -5.24 -6.91 -1.30
N THR A 56 -4.93 -7.23 -0.05
CA THR A 56 -5.67 -8.22 0.73
C THR A 56 -6.34 -7.51 1.89
N ILE A 57 -7.65 -7.61 1.96
CA ILE A 57 -8.48 -7.01 3.01
C ILE A 57 -9.00 -8.12 3.89
N TYR A 58 -8.88 -7.95 5.19
CA TYR A 58 -9.39 -8.90 6.19
C TYR A 58 -10.52 -8.25 6.98
N VAL A 59 -11.57 -9.03 7.25
CA VAL A 59 -12.63 -8.68 8.19
C VAL A 59 -12.63 -9.70 9.30
N SER A 60 -12.68 -9.25 10.55
CA SER A 60 -12.68 -10.13 11.73
C SER A 60 -13.64 -9.62 12.78
N PRO A 61 -14.40 -10.49 13.48
CA PRO A 61 -15.20 -10.10 14.65
C PRO A 61 -14.33 -9.76 15.86
N VAL A 62 -13.04 -10.12 15.84
CA VAL A 62 -12.08 -9.87 16.93
C VAL A 62 -11.12 -8.76 16.50
N PRO A 63 -10.75 -7.82 17.42
CA PRO A 63 -9.76 -6.79 17.13
C PRO A 63 -8.43 -7.36 16.68
N PHE A 64 -7.83 -6.77 15.63
CA PHE A 64 -6.55 -7.27 15.07
C PHE A 64 -5.39 -7.16 16.06
N GLU A 65 -5.45 -6.25 17.04
CA GLU A 65 -4.48 -6.17 18.15
C GLU A 65 -4.52 -7.42 19.04
N GLU A 66 -5.69 -7.98 19.28
CA GLU A 66 -5.84 -9.23 20.05
C GLU A 66 -5.31 -10.40 19.23
N LEU A 67 -5.66 -10.49 17.96
CA LEU A 67 -5.11 -11.50 17.04
C LEU A 67 -3.58 -11.42 16.99
N ASN A 68 -3.02 -10.21 16.92
CA ASN A 68 -1.57 -10.02 16.89
C ASN A 68 -0.88 -10.44 18.20
N LYS A 69 -1.58 -10.43 19.36
CA LYS A 69 -1.03 -10.94 20.62
C LYS A 69 -0.87 -12.46 20.62
N THR A 70 -1.77 -13.17 19.95
CA THR A 70 -1.74 -14.64 19.88
C THR A 70 -0.75 -15.17 18.83
N ILE A 71 -0.32 -14.35 17.88
CA ILE A 71 0.66 -14.73 16.85
C ILE A 71 2.03 -14.94 17.52
N GLU A 72 2.68 -16.05 17.22
CA GLU A 72 4.05 -16.33 17.66
C GLU A 72 5.02 -15.25 17.19
N LYS A 73 5.79 -14.68 18.09
CA LYS A 73 6.76 -13.61 17.80
C LYS A 73 8.15 -14.18 17.56
N GLY A 74 8.89 -13.54 16.69
CA GLY A 74 10.28 -13.91 16.41
C GLY A 74 10.77 -13.42 15.05
N LYS A 75 12.05 -13.64 14.79
CA LYS A 75 12.65 -13.31 13.50
C LYS A 75 12.01 -14.17 12.40
N GLY A 76 11.49 -13.54 11.35
CA GLY A 76 10.82 -14.23 10.23
C GLY A 76 9.40 -14.73 10.55
N LYS A 77 8.87 -14.46 11.75
CA LYS A 77 7.48 -14.76 12.08
C LYS A 77 6.54 -13.64 11.63
N PRO A 78 5.28 -13.96 11.26
CA PRO A 78 4.31 -12.96 10.84
C PRO A 78 3.96 -11.99 11.99
N HIS A 79 3.64 -10.76 11.66
CA HIS A 79 3.17 -9.77 12.62
C HIS A 79 2.30 -8.71 11.92
N LEU A 80 1.33 -8.16 12.64
CA LEU A 80 0.45 -7.08 12.19
C LEU A 80 1.04 -5.72 12.61
N LYS A 81 2.21 -5.38 12.10
CA LYS A 81 2.85 -4.08 12.35
C LYS A 81 2.98 -3.30 11.04
N PRO A 82 2.99 -1.96 11.10
CA PRO A 82 3.36 -1.16 9.95
C PRO A 82 4.73 -1.57 9.42
N VAL A 83 4.81 -1.82 8.13
CA VAL A 83 6.07 -2.11 7.43
C VAL A 83 6.64 -0.78 6.93
N LYS A 84 7.94 -0.59 7.11
CA LYS A 84 8.61 0.60 6.57
C LYS A 84 8.52 0.59 5.05
N ASP A 85 7.97 1.67 4.47
CA ASP A 85 7.95 1.84 3.02
C ASP A 85 9.38 2.07 2.50
N THR A 86 9.98 1.02 1.98
CA THR A 86 11.32 1.07 1.38
C THR A 86 11.33 1.78 0.03
N MET A 87 10.19 1.85 -0.66
CA MET A 87 10.07 2.53 -1.94
C MET A 87 9.98 4.05 -1.78
N ALA A 88 9.50 4.56 -0.65
CA ALA A 88 9.46 5.99 -0.37
C ALA A 88 10.87 6.62 -0.44
N GLN A 89 11.89 5.95 0.06
CA GLN A 89 13.27 6.41 -0.03
C GLN A 89 13.79 6.45 -1.47
N ALA A 90 13.46 5.43 -2.29
CA ALA A 90 13.81 5.40 -3.70
C ALA A 90 13.10 6.52 -4.48
N ASN A 91 11.83 6.78 -4.19
CA ASN A 91 11.06 7.86 -4.79
C ASN A 91 11.64 9.25 -4.43
N HIS A 92 12.06 9.46 -3.17
CA HIS A 92 12.72 10.70 -2.75
C HIS A 92 14.06 10.89 -3.46
N LEU A 93 14.86 9.83 -3.62
CA LEU A 93 16.12 9.89 -4.34
C LEU A 93 15.89 10.20 -5.83
N ALA A 94 14.94 9.54 -6.47
CA ALA A 94 14.56 9.80 -7.85
C ALA A 94 14.11 11.26 -8.04
N ALA A 95 13.23 11.76 -7.16
CA ALA A 95 12.81 13.16 -7.20
C ALA A 95 13.99 14.14 -7.04
N ALA A 96 14.92 13.86 -6.12
CA ALA A 96 16.12 14.68 -5.91
C ALA A 96 17.02 14.70 -7.15
N MET A 97 17.15 13.60 -7.89
CA MET A 97 17.92 13.52 -9.14
C MET A 97 17.35 14.41 -10.24
N PHE A 98 16.04 14.67 -10.26
CA PHE A 98 15.41 15.57 -11.21
C PHE A 98 15.44 17.05 -10.72
N ILE A 99 15.25 17.30 -9.45
CA ILE A 99 15.16 18.65 -8.89
C ILE A 99 16.56 19.31 -8.81
N ALA A 100 17.60 18.58 -8.42
CA ALA A 100 18.92 19.13 -8.22
C ALA A 100 19.55 19.77 -9.48
N PRO A 101 19.49 19.17 -10.67
CA PRO A 101 20.00 19.77 -11.90
C PRO A 101 19.25 21.07 -12.27
N VAL A 102 17.91 21.07 -12.11
CA VAL A 102 17.07 22.23 -12.42
C VAL A 102 17.40 23.40 -11.49
N ALA A 103 17.55 23.13 -10.18
CA ALA A 103 17.95 24.13 -9.20
C ALA A 103 19.37 24.67 -9.48
N GLY A 104 20.29 23.81 -9.89
CA GLY A 104 21.66 24.19 -10.29
C GLY A 104 21.69 25.13 -11.48
N ILE A 105 20.92 24.85 -12.53
CA ILE A 105 20.80 25.71 -13.72
C ILE A 105 20.18 27.07 -13.34
N ALA A 106 19.09 27.06 -12.55
CA ALA A 106 18.46 28.30 -12.09
C ALA A 106 19.40 29.19 -11.26
N ALA A 107 20.20 28.60 -10.39
CA ALA A 107 21.20 29.32 -9.60
C ALA A 107 22.32 29.88 -10.48
N ALA A 108 22.81 29.15 -11.48
CA ALA A 108 23.83 29.60 -12.41
C ALA A 108 23.34 30.80 -13.25
N VAL A 109 22.12 30.71 -13.79
CA VAL A 109 21.49 31.81 -14.57
C VAL A 109 21.31 33.05 -13.68
N GLY A 110 20.81 32.88 -12.45
CA GLY A 110 20.65 33.99 -11.48
C GLY A 110 21.97 34.69 -11.16
N LYS A 111 23.06 33.92 -11.03
CA LYS A 111 24.40 34.46 -10.80
C LYS A 111 24.92 35.22 -12.03
N PHE A 112 24.69 34.69 -13.22
CA PHE A 112 25.10 35.34 -14.47
C PHE A 112 24.39 36.67 -14.69
N VAL A 113 23.07 36.72 -14.50
CA VAL A 113 22.26 37.95 -14.58
C VAL A 113 22.73 39.02 -13.57
N LYS A 114 23.12 38.59 -12.38
CA LYS A 114 23.61 39.50 -11.34
C LYS A 114 24.97 40.11 -11.70
N LEU A 115 25.85 39.32 -12.30
CA LEU A 115 27.17 39.80 -12.78
C LEU A 115 27.06 40.78 -13.94
N THR A 116 26.18 40.55 -14.90
CA THR A 116 25.94 41.44 -16.03
C THR A 116 25.33 42.78 -15.60
N LYS A 117 24.50 42.79 -14.55
CA LYS A 117 23.91 44.03 -13.99
C LYS A 117 24.88 44.88 -13.17
N SER A 118 25.95 44.27 -12.64
CA SER A 118 26.99 44.96 -11.86
C SER A 118 28.09 45.58 -12.73
N SER A 119 28.08 45.31 -14.05
CA SER A 119 29.08 45.79 -15.01
C SER A 119 28.59 46.96 -15.86
N GLN A 120 27.39 47.50 -15.56
CA GLN A 120 26.84 48.76 -16.10
C GLN A 120 26.80 49.82 -15.02
#